data_c67eb8b2bbf0da34826db1108fefa9f4
#
_entry.id   c67eb8b2bbf0da34826db1108fefa9f4
#
_cell.length_a   1.000
_cell.length_b   1.000
_cell.length_c   1.000
_cell.angle_alpha   90.00
_cell.angle_beta   90.00
_cell.angle_gamma   90.00
#
_symmetry.space_group_name_H-M   'P 1'
#
loop_
_entity.id
_entity.type
_entity.pdbx_description
1 polymer ?
#
loop_
_entity_poly.entity_id
_entity_poly.type
_entity_poly.pdbx_seq_one_letter_code
_entity_poly.pdbx_strand_id
1 'polypeptide(L)'
;MSQKIIGIDLGGTSIKFAILSKDGEVQDKWSIGTNILDEGSHIVPDIIASLKQRMDSLGLTKDDILGIGMGSPGAINHEMGTVVGAYNLNWKTVQPVKEQIESALGIPFFIDNDANVAALGEKWKGAGENDPDVVFVTLGTGVGGGVVAGGNLIHGAGGAGGEIGHMVVDFDQPIRCTCGKLGCLETVTSATGIVNLARRYAQVYAGDSKLKQLIDNGDDVSAKVIFDLAKAGDDLGQIVYDNFSRYLGIACANIACLLNPSAIVIGGGVSAAGDFLLNGLDEVYKENVFPQIVGSTKIKLAQLGNDAGIIGAASLVL
;
A
#
# COMPACT_ATOMS: atom_id res chain seq x y z
N MET A 1 22.27 -21.50 16.00
CA MET A 1 20.83 -21.25 15.79
C MET A 1 20.69 -20.62 14.40
N SER A 2 19.58 -20.81 13.68
CA SER A 2 19.39 -20.13 12.40
C SER A 2 19.18 -18.63 12.69
N GLN A 3 19.92 -17.76 11.97
CA GLN A 3 19.75 -16.32 12.06
C GLN A 3 18.31 -15.91 11.73
N LYS A 4 17.83 -14.89 12.42
CA LYS A 4 16.49 -14.28 12.25
C LYS A 4 16.60 -13.00 11.43
N ILE A 5 15.48 -12.55 10.93
CA ILE A 5 15.33 -11.25 10.28
C ILE A 5 14.27 -10.43 11.03
N ILE A 6 14.41 -9.12 11.01
CA ILE A 6 13.43 -8.22 11.66
C ILE A 6 12.79 -7.36 10.59
N GLY A 7 11.45 -7.27 10.64
CA GLY A 7 10.67 -6.36 9.82
C GLY A 7 10.03 -5.25 10.66
N ILE A 8 10.04 -4.03 10.15
CA ILE A 8 9.46 -2.85 10.76
C ILE A 8 8.52 -2.18 9.76
N ASP A 9 7.31 -1.87 10.18
CA ASP A 9 6.34 -1.07 9.41
C ASP A 9 6.09 0.23 10.18
N LEU A 10 6.63 1.35 9.65
CA LEU A 10 6.57 2.66 10.26
C LEU A 10 5.33 3.43 9.77
N GLY A 11 4.28 3.46 10.57
CA GLY A 11 3.09 4.25 10.32
C GLY A 11 3.02 5.53 11.15
N GLY A 12 2.16 6.46 10.76
CA GLY A 12 1.99 7.74 11.45
C GLY A 12 1.38 7.63 12.87
N THR A 13 0.74 6.51 13.20
CA THR A 13 0.09 6.30 14.51
C THR A 13 0.78 5.20 15.33
N SER A 14 1.30 4.19 14.67
CA SER A 14 1.96 3.05 15.29
C SER A 14 3.10 2.54 14.44
N ILE A 15 4.12 2.01 15.11
CA ILE A 15 5.23 1.29 14.51
C ILE A 15 5.04 -0.18 14.85
N LYS A 16 4.99 -1.03 13.84
CA LYS A 16 4.84 -2.48 14.00
C LYS A 16 6.17 -3.16 13.76
N PHE A 17 6.41 -4.22 14.49
CA PHE A 17 7.63 -5.01 14.42
C PHE A 17 7.30 -6.48 14.33
N ALA A 18 8.15 -7.23 13.64
CA ALA A 18 8.15 -8.69 13.72
C ALA A 18 9.56 -9.25 13.65
N ILE A 19 9.78 -10.35 14.38
CA ILE A 19 10.95 -11.22 14.24
C ILE A 19 10.50 -12.45 13.46
N LEU A 20 11.20 -12.73 12.35
CA LEU A 20 10.86 -13.84 11.46
C LEU A 20 12.07 -14.80 11.30
N SER A 21 11.78 -16.05 10.95
CA SER A 21 12.79 -16.93 10.35
C SER A 21 13.16 -16.46 8.94
N LYS A 22 14.27 -16.94 8.39
CA LYS A 22 14.63 -16.67 6.99
C LYS A 22 13.60 -17.17 5.97
N ASP A 23 12.79 -18.14 6.38
CA ASP A 23 11.70 -18.67 5.55
C ASP A 23 10.42 -17.86 5.67
N GLY A 24 10.42 -16.74 6.44
CA GLY A 24 9.29 -15.83 6.57
C GLY A 24 8.24 -16.25 7.60
N GLU A 25 8.54 -17.22 8.47
CA GLU A 25 7.65 -17.56 9.58
C GLU A 25 7.77 -16.52 10.69
N VAL A 26 6.66 -15.87 11.04
CA VAL A 26 6.59 -14.88 12.12
C VAL A 26 6.69 -15.60 13.46
N GLN A 27 7.76 -15.32 14.21
CA GLN A 27 8.07 -15.92 15.51
C GLN A 27 7.67 -15.02 16.69
N ASP A 28 7.69 -13.71 16.46
CA ASP A 28 7.30 -12.73 17.47
C ASP A 28 6.79 -11.46 16.79
N LYS A 29 5.82 -10.79 17.38
CA LYS A 29 5.22 -9.56 16.86
C LYS A 29 4.79 -8.61 17.96
N TRP A 30 5.12 -7.32 17.82
CA TRP A 30 4.69 -6.27 18.76
C TRP A 30 4.53 -4.92 18.05
N SER A 31 4.06 -3.93 18.76
CA SER A 31 3.95 -2.55 18.28
C SER A 31 4.15 -1.54 19.38
N ILE A 32 4.54 -0.32 18.98
CA ILE A 32 4.60 0.86 19.84
C ILE A 32 3.86 2.02 19.17
N GLY A 33 3.49 3.05 19.93
CA GLY A 33 2.95 4.28 19.37
C GLY A 33 4.04 5.06 18.62
N THR A 34 3.67 5.76 17.55
CA THR A 34 4.58 6.66 16.84
C THR A 34 4.60 8.03 17.52
N ASN A 35 5.73 8.44 18.07
CA ASN A 35 5.90 9.75 18.67
C ASN A 35 6.39 10.76 17.62
N ILE A 36 5.46 11.51 17.04
CA ILE A 36 5.72 12.51 15.99
C ILE A 36 6.04 13.91 16.55
N LEU A 37 6.15 14.06 17.87
CA LEU A 37 6.49 15.34 18.50
C LEU A 37 7.92 15.75 18.13
N ASP A 38 8.23 17.02 18.33
CA ASP A 38 9.56 17.60 18.10
C ASP A 38 10.12 17.24 16.70
N GLU A 39 9.29 17.45 15.67
CA GLU A 39 9.59 17.12 14.26
C GLU A 39 9.89 15.65 14.02
N GLY A 40 9.30 14.74 14.82
CA GLY A 40 9.48 13.29 14.72
C GLY A 40 10.85 12.78 15.17
N SER A 41 11.61 13.60 15.94
CA SER A 41 12.95 13.24 16.42
C SER A 41 13.00 12.05 17.34
N HIS A 42 11.86 11.69 17.98
CA HIS A 42 11.75 10.56 18.88
C HIS A 42 11.59 9.21 18.17
N ILE A 43 11.17 9.19 16.89
CA ILE A 43 10.79 7.96 16.18
C ILE A 43 11.94 6.94 16.14
N VAL A 44 13.12 7.33 15.66
CA VAL A 44 14.26 6.40 15.54
C VAL A 44 14.80 5.98 16.90
N PRO A 45 14.98 6.87 17.90
CA PRO A 45 15.31 6.47 19.26
C PRO A 45 14.32 5.47 19.88
N ASP A 46 13.01 5.66 19.69
CA ASP A 46 11.98 4.75 20.22
C ASP A 46 12.04 3.38 19.52
N ILE A 47 12.29 3.34 18.21
CA ILE A 47 12.55 2.09 17.46
C ILE A 47 13.74 1.35 18.06
N ILE A 48 14.87 2.02 18.24
CA ILE A 48 16.10 1.43 18.78
C ILE A 48 15.88 0.89 20.19
N ALA A 49 15.22 1.66 21.07
CA ALA A 49 14.92 1.26 22.43
C ALA A 49 14.01 0.03 22.47
N SER A 50 12.97 0.02 21.63
CA SER A 50 12.02 -1.09 21.52
C SER A 50 12.70 -2.37 21.03
N LEU A 51 13.57 -2.27 20.01
CA LEU A 51 14.34 -3.42 19.50
C LEU A 51 15.29 -4.00 20.57
N LYS A 52 16.06 -3.17 21.26
CA LYS A 52 16.96 -3.59 22.33
C LYS A 52 16.19 -4.33 23.42
N GLN A 53 15.13 -3.71 23.93
CA GLN A 53 14.30 -4.30 24.97
C GLN A 53 13.72 -5.67 24.55
N ARG A 54 13.25 -5.76 23.28
CA ARG A 54 12.65 -7.01 22.79
C ARG A 54 13.69 -8.10 22.61
N MET A 55 14.83 -7.78 22.01
CA MET A 55 15.95 -8.72 21.85
C MET A 55 16.45 -9.23 23.18
N ASP A 56 16.66 -8.34 24.17
CA ASP A 56 17.09 -8.71 25.53
C ASP A 56 16.07 -9.65 26.19
N SER A 57 14.78 -9.37 26.06
CA SER A 57 13.71 -10.20 26.67
C SER A 57 13.65 -11.62 26.07
N LEU A 58 14.12 -11.78 24.84
CA LEU A 58 14.16 -13.06 24.13
C LEU A 58 15.55 -13.73 24.18
N GLY A 59 16.52 -13.10 24.86
CA GLY A 59 17.89 -13.60 24.95
C GLY A 59 18.62 -13.59 23.58
N LEU A 60 18.22 -12.70 22.66
CA LEU A 60 18.82 -12.56 21.35
C LEU A 60 19.95 -11.52 21.37
N THR A 61 21.02 -11.82 20.68
CA THR A 61 22.15 -10.93 20.43
C THR A 61 22.12 -10.43 18.98
N LYS A 62 22.98 -9.46 18.64
CA LYS A 62 23.13 -9.00 17.25
C LYS A 62 23.56 -10.13 16.29
N ASP A 63 24.29 -11.11 16.79
CA ASP A 63 24.81 -12.23 15.97
C ASP A 63 23.69 -13.23 15.58
N ASP A 64 22.56 -13.19 16.29
CA ASP A 64 21.36 -13.98 16.00
C ASP A 64 20.49 -13.35 14.91
N ILE A 65 20.73 -12.05 14.57
CA ILE A 65 19.95 -11.27 13.61
C ILE A 65 20.77 -11.04 12.35
N LEU A 66 20.24 -11.47 11.19
CA LEU A 66 20.87 -11.26 9.89
C LEU A 66 20.79 -9.79 9.44
N GLY A 67 19.67 -9.14 9.72
CA GLY A 67 19.43 -7.75 9.36
C GLY A 67 18.05 -7.28 9.79
N ILE A 68 17.83 -5.98 9.66
CA ILE A 68 16.59 -5.28 9.94
C ILE A 68 16.12 -4.60 8.67
N GLY A 69 14.90 -4.87 8.23
CA GLY A 69 14.24 -4.15 7.14
C GLY A 69 13.14 -3.25 7.66
N MET A 70 12.93 -2.11 7.04
CA MET A 70 11.88 -1.16 7.42
C MET A 70 11.12 -0.63 6.21
N GLY A 71 9.78 -0.57 6.32
CA GLY A 71 8.92 0.22 5.44
C GLY A 71 8.64 1.57 6.06
N SER A 72 8.73 2.65 5.27
CA SER A 72 8.47 4.02 5.73
C SER A 72 7.74 4.84 4.68
N PRO A 73 6.81 5.71 5.07
CA PRO A 73 6.32 6.75 4.18
C PRO A 73 7.44 7.75 3.85
N GLY A 74 7.22 8.53 2.77
CA GLY A 74 8.17 9.55 2.30
C GLY A 74 9.07 9.07 1.17
N ALA A 75 9.96 9.96 0.72
CA ALA A 75 10.94 9.65 -0.30
C ALA A 75 12.17 8.99 0.31
N ILE A 76 12.51 7.82 -0.19
CA ILE A 76 13.60 6.98 0.31
C ILE A 76 14.82 7.11 -0.60
N ASN A 77 15.98 7.36 0.02
CA ASN A 77 17.27 7.12 -0.62
C ASN A 77 17.79 5.76 -0.13
N HIS A 78 17.72 4.75 -0.98
CA HIS A 78 18.06 3.36 -0.61
C HIS A 78 19.54 3.18 -0.29
N GLU A 79 20.44 3.88 -0.99
CA GLU A 79 21.88 3.79 -0.80
C GLU A 79 22.29 4.36 0.57
N MET A 80 21.82 5.56 0.86
CA MET A 80 22.12 6.26 2.12
C MET A 80 21.23 5.79 3.27
N GLY A 81 20.13 5.11 3.01
CA GLY A 81 19.13 4.71 4.00
C GLY A 81 18.47 5.91 4.70
N THR A 82 18.19 6.96 3.93
CA THR A 82 17.57 8.18 4.45
C THR A 82 16.14 8.36 3.97
N VAL A 83 15.36 9.08 4.76
CA VAL A 83 13.95 9.41 4.46
C VAL A 83 13.75 10.91 4.49
N VAL A 84 12.93 11.45 3.57
CA VAL A 84 12.52 12.85 3.57
C VAL A 84 11.07 13.00 3.09
N GLY A 85 10.38 14.02 3.57
CA GLY A 85 9.02 14.34 3.11
C GLY A 85 7.94 13.40 3.65
N ALA A 86 8.19 12.66 4.71
CA ALA A 86 7.18 11.89 5.42
C ALA A 86 6.37 12.83 6.35
N TYR A 87 5.46 13.59 5.76
CA TYR A 87 4.72 14.65 6.47
C TYR A 87 3.84 14.12 7.62
N ASN A 88 3.32 12.91 7.50
CA ASN A 88 2.56 12.23 8.56
C ASN A 88 3.43 11.80 9.76
N LEU A 89 4.76 11.84 9.61
CA LEU A 89 5.76 11.62 10.66
C LEU A 89 6.41 12.92 11.14
N ASN A 90 6.01 14.07 10.62
CA ASN A 90 6.68 15.36 10.77
C ASN A 90 8.12 15.40 10.23
N TRP A 91 8.54 14.46 9.42
CA TRP A 91 9.86 14.39 8.79
C TRP A 91 9.94 15.28 7.54
N LYS A 92 10.13 16.56 7.74
CA LYS A 92 10.27 17.56 6.67
C LYS A 92 11.69 17.64 6.11
N THR A 93 12.67 17.30 6.93
CA THR A 93 14.09 17.26 6.60
C THR A 93 14.58 15.84 6.47
N VAL A 94 15.78 15.67 5.88
CA VAL A 94 16.39 14.35 5.70
C VAL A 94 16.68 13.70 7.05
N GLN A 95 16.20 12.48 7.24
CA GLN A 95 16.41 11.66 8.43
C GLN A 95 17.41 10.53 8.10
N PRO A 96 18.57 10.46 8.77
CA PRO A 96 19.59 9.42 8.51
C PRO A 96 19.29 8.15 9.30
N VAL A 97 18.20 7.47 8.93
CA VAL A 97 17.64 6.34 9.70
C VAL A 97 18.60 5.16 9.77
N LYS A 98 19.21 4.78 8.63
CA LYS A 98 20.17 3.68 8.55
C LYS A 98 21.37 3.90 9.47
N GLU A 99 21.99 5.05 9.38
CA GLU A 99 23.16 5.40 10.18
C GLU A 99 22.86 5.31 11.68
N GLN A 100 21.71 5.84 12.11
CA GLN A 100 21.32 5.82 13.53
C GLN A 100 21.07 4.39 14.04
N ILE A 101 20.34 3.56 13.27
CA ILE A 101 20.02 2.18 13.68
C ILE A 101 21.26 1.30 13.65
N GLU A 102 22.05 1.33 12.57
CA GLU A 102 23.26 0.53 12.46
C GLU A 102 24.32 0.89 13.53
N SER A 103 24.50 2.19 13.79
CA SER A 103 25.42 2.65 14.84
C SER A 103 25.00 2.21 16.23
N ALA A 104 23.70 2.16 16.52
CA ALA A 104 23.16 1.83 17.83
C ALA A 104 23.10 0.32 18.13
N LEU A 105 22.86 -0.51 17.07
CA LEU A 105 22.58 -1.94 17.20
C LEU A 105 23.72 -2.82 16.65
N GLY A 106 24.51 -2.30 15.70
CA GLY A 106 25.54 -3.10 15.02
C GLY A 106 24.95 -4.21 14.12
N ILE A 107 23.71 -3.99 13.61
CA ILE A 107 22.98 -4.93 12.76
C ILE A 107 22.74 -4.24 11.41
N PRO A 108 22.95 -4.90 10.25
CA PRO A 108 22.67 -4.35 8.92
C PRO A 108 21.21 -3.87 8.79
N PHE A 109 21.01 -2.70 8.19
CA PHE A 109 19.68 -2.09 8.05
C PHE A 109 19.34 -1.75 6.60
N PHE A 110 18.11 -2.07 6.21
CA PHE A 110 17.54 -1.85 4.88
C PHE A 110 16.20 -1.10 5.01
N ILE A 111 15.92 -0.21 4.06
CA ILE A 111 14.70 0.59 4.11
C ILE A 111 14.11 0.77 2.72
N ASP A 112 12.78 0.72 2.63
CA ASP A 112 12.03 1.02 1.41
C ASP A 112 10.73 1.75 1.74
N ASN A 113 10.03 2.19 0.70
CA ASN A 113 8.71 2.79 0.83
C ASN A 113 7.68 1.77 1.37
N ASP A 114 6.68 2.24 2.11
CA ASP A 114 5.64 1.43 2.74
C ASP A 114 4.83 0.58 1.72
N ALA A 115 4.47 1.13 0.56
CA ALA A 115 3.78 0.38 -0.49
C ALA A 115 4.71 -0.65 -1.17
N ASN A 116 6.00 -0.34 -1.33
CA ASN A 116 7.00 -1.25 -1.87
C ASN A 116 7.21 -2.47 -0.97
N VAL A 117 7.37 -2.25 0.34
CA VAL A 117 7.51 -3.39 1.27
C VAL A 117 6.21 -4.20 1.36
N ALA A 118 5.04 -3.57 1.28
CA ALA A 118 3.79 -4.32 1.21
C ALA A 118 3.71 -5.19 -0.06
N ALA A 119 4.21 -4.68 -1.21
CA ALA A 119 4.33 -5.47 -2.44
C ALA A 119 5.25 -6.67 -2.26
N LEU A 120 6.41 -6.49 -1.62
CA LEU A 120 7.32 -7.60 -1.30
C LEU A 120 6.68 -8.63 -0.37
N GLY A 121 5.94 -8.19 0.64
CA GLY A 121 5.23 -9.06 1.56
C GLY A 121 4.22 -9.93 0.84
N GLU A 122 3.33 -9.32 0.07
CA GLU A 122 2.33 -10.04 -0.72
C GLU A 122 2.97 -10.92 -1.81
N LYS A 123 4.06 -10.48 -2.42
CA LYS A 123 4.85 -11.30 -3.35
C LYS A 123 5.40 -12.52 -2.64
N TRP A 124 6.02 -12.36 -1.48
CA TRP A 124 6.77 -13.42 -0.80
C TRP A 124 5.88 -14.43 -0.09
N LYS A 125 4.89 -13.96 0.70
CA LYS A 125 4.08 -14.79 1.60
C LYS A 125 2.57 -14.63 1.43
N GLY A 126 2.13 -13.78 0.52
CA GLY A 126 0.73 -13.49 0.29
C GLY A 126 0.22 -13.96 -1.08
N ALA A 127 -0.70 -13.19 -1.64
CA ALA A 127 -1.42 -13.49 -2.87
C ALA A 127 -0.52 -13.61 -4.12
N GLY A 128 0.71 -13.09 -4.06
CA GLY A 128 1.71 -13.22 -5.13
C GLY A 128 2.37 -14.60 -5.22
N GLU A 129 2.17 -15.51 -4.24
CA GLU A 129 2.63 -16.91 -4.29
C GLU A 129 4.13 -17.08 -4.58
N ASN A 130 4.92 -16.10 -4.16
CA ASN A 130 6.38 -15.99 -4.41
C ASN A 130 6.78 -15.94 -5.90
N ASP A 131 5.87 -15.55 -6.78
CA ASP A 131 6.17 -15.32 -8.18
C ASP A 131 7.13 -14.12 -8.35
N PRO A 132 8.08 -14.15 -9.29
CA PRO A 132 9.02 -13.04 -9.50
C PRO A 132 8.37 -11.77 -10.07
N ASP A 133 7.19 -11.86 -10.68
CA ASP A 133 6.55 -10.77 -11.39
C ASP A 133 5.16 -10.47 -10.80
N VAL A 134 5.12 -9.57 -9.82
CA VAL A 134 3.90 -9.19 -9.08
C VAL A 134 3.79 -7.67 -8.97
N VAL A 135 2.60 -7.15 -9.21
CA VAL A 135 2.28 -5.75 -8.94
C VAL A 135 1.30 -5.67 -7.77
N PHE A 136 1.58 -4.82 -6.82
CA PHE A 136 0.71 -4.53 -5.68
C PHE A 136 0.10 -3.14 -5.83
N VAL A 137 -1.21 -3.05 -5.57
CA VAL A 137 -1.96 -1.79 -5.57
C VAL A 137 -2.71 -1.70 -4.25
N THR A 138 -2.40 -0.72 -3.43
CA THR A 138 -3.10 -0.49 -2.16
C THR A 138 -4.12 0.63 -2.30
N LEU A 139 -5.38 0.34 -1.97
CA LEU A 139 -6.51 1.27 -2.02
C LEU A 139 -6.89 1.67 -0.58
N GLY A 140 -6.23 2.70 -0.07
CA GLY A 140 -6.45 3.29 1.24
C GLY A 140 -7.04 4.69 1.16
N THR A 141 -6.59 5.62 2.02
CA THR A 141 -6.89 7.07 1.93
C THR A 141 -6.44 7.64 0.59
N GLY A 142 -5.29 7.18 0.09
CA GLY A 142 -4.77 7.37 -1.26
C GLY A 142 -4.65 6.03 -2.00
N VAL A 143 -3.91 6.04 -3.11
CA VAL A 143 -3.53 4.83 -3.87
C VAL A 143 -2.01 4.74 -3.94
N GLY A 144 -1.48 3.71 -3.33
CA GLY A 144 -0.06 3.35 -3.46
C GLY A 144 0.15 2.15 -4.37
N GLY A 145 1.38 1.92 -4.77
CA GLY A 145 1.74 0.75 -5.57
C GLY A 145 3.17 0.31 -5.34
N GLY A 146 3.44 -0.94 -5.68
CA GLY A 146 4.79 -1.50 -5.72
C GLY A 146 4.88 -2.50 -6.85
N VAL A 147 5.96 -2.43 -7.62
CA VAL A 147 6.21 -3.30 -8.77
C VAL A 147 7.39 -4.18 -8.49
N VAL A 148 7.18 -5.49 -8.53
CA VAL A 148 8.25 -6.49 -8.49
C VAL A 148 8.33 -7.13 -9.87
N ALA A 149 9.51 -7.09 -10.49
CA ALA A 149 9.76 -7.71 -11.79
C ALA A 149 11.11 -8.45 -11.76
N GLY A 150 11.12 -9.69 -12.24
CA GLY A 150 12.28 -10.57 -12.15
C GLY A 150 12.75 -10.79 -10.70
N GLY A 151 11.83 -10.75 -9.75
CA GLY A 151 12.10 -10.93 -8.31
C GLY A 151 12.56 -9.66 -7.56
N ASN A 152 12.78 -8.53 -8.26
CA ASN A 152 13.31 -7.30 -7.70
C ASN A 152 12.28 -6.17 -7.71
N LEU A 153 12.30 -5.32 -6.69
CA LEU A 153 11.54 -4.08 -6.70
C LEU A 153 12.03 -3.14 -7.81
N ILE A 154 11.09 -2.51 -8.50
CA ILE A 154 11.36 -1.52 -9.53
C ILE A 154 11.27 -0.12 -8.91
N HIS A 155 12.41 0.44 -8.53
CA HIS A 155 12.48 1.81 -7.98
C HIS A 155 12.48 2.89 -9.06
N GLY A 156 12.87 2.54 -10.30
CA GLY A 156 13.04 3.51 -11.38
C GLY A 156 14.25 4.42 -11.20
N ALA A 157 14.52 5.27 -12.18
CA ALA A 157 15.70 6.12 -12.21
C ALA A 157 15.74 7.19 -11.09
N GLY A 158 14.57 7.61 -10.62
CA GLY A 158 14.42 8.64 -9.58
C GLY A 158 13.89 8.12 -8.24
N GLY A 159 13.79 6.80 -8.05
CA GLY A 159 13.25 6.21 -6.82
C GLY A 159 11.72 6.28 -6.69
N ALA A 160 10.99 6.70 -7.74
CA ALA A 160 9.53 6.85 -7.74
C ALA A 160 8.84 5.82 -8.66
N GLY A 161 9.44 4.64 -8.85
CA GLY A 161 8.81 3.52 -9.53
C GLY A 161 7.61 3.02 -8.71
N GLY A 162 6.54 2.62 -9.39
CA GLY A 162 5.36 2.10 -8.70
C GLY A 162 4.33 3.14 -8.26
N GLU A 163 4.48 4.42 -8.61
CA GLU A 163 3.52 5.50 -8.32
C GLU A 163 2.22 5.35 -9.14
N ILE A 164 1.58 4.18 -9.03
CA ILE A 164 0.40 3.74 -9.80
C ILE A 164 -0.80 4.67 -9.56
N GLY A 165 -0.96 5.16 -8.33
CA GLY A 165 -2.04 6.07 -7.96
C GLY A 165 -2.04 7.38 -8.75
N HIS A 166 -0.91 7.74 -9.36
CA HIS A 166 -0.76 8.95 -10.15
C HIS A 166 -0.85 8.72 -11.66
N MET A 167 -1.19 7.52 -12.12
CA MET A 167 -1.60 7.29 -13.52
C MET A 167 -2.88 8.06 -13.83
N VAL A 168 -2.92 8.76 -14.97
CA VAL A 168 -4.11 9.48 -15.40
C VAL A 168 -5.09 8.48 -16.03
N VAL A 169 -6.31 8.40 -15.50
CA VAL A 169 -7.40 7.50 -15.95
C VAL A 169 -8.72 8.23 -16.21
N ASP A 170 -8.92 9.42 -15.64
CA ASP A 170 -10.11 10.24 -15.84
C ASP A 170 -9.78 11.44 -16.75
N PHE A 171 -10.21 11.38 -18.01
CA PHE A 171 -9.97 12.41 -19.01
C PHE A 171 -11.18 13.31 -19.23
N ASP A 172 -12.38 12.86 -18.86
CA ASP A 172 -13.63 13.55 -19.19
C ASP A 172 -13.98 14.64 -18.16
N GLN A 173 -13.91 14.30 -16.88
CA GLN A 173 -14.21 15.22 -15.76
C GLN A 173 -13.15 15.07 -14.66
N PRO A 174 -11.89 15.42 -14.95
CA PRO A 174 -10.79 15.05 -14.08
C PRO A 174 -10.80 15.84 -12.76
N ILE A 175 -10.70 15.11 -11.64
CA ILE A 175 -10.54 15.67 -10.30
C ILE A 175 -9.07 16.03 -10.09
N ARG A 176 -8.80 17.17 -9.40
CA ARG A 176 -7.45 17.57 -9.03
C ARG A 176 -6.87 16.64 -7.96
N CYS A 177 -5.73 16.07 -8.23
CA CYS A 177 -4.95 15.25 -7.32
C CYS A 177 -4.07 16.11 -6.40
N THR A 178 -3.73 15.59 -5.23
CA THR A 178 -2.77 16.19 -4.29
C THR A 178 -1.38 16.39 -4.91
N CYS A 179 -0.99 15.57 -5.90
CA CYS A 179 0.24 15.74 -6.67
C CYS A 179 0.23 16.94 -7.65
N GLY A 180 -0.88 17.67 -7.74
CA GLY A 180 -1.05 18.83 -8.62
C GLY A 180 -1.61 18.52 -10.02
N LYS A 181 -1.62 17.26 -10.46
CA LYS A 181 -2.19 16.84 -11.75
C LYS A 181 -3.72 16.69 -11.66
N LEU A 182 -4.34 16.47 -12.81
CA LEU A 182 -5.76 16.16 -12.96
C LEU A 182 -5.95 14.71 -13.39
N GLY A 183 -7.00 14.04 -12.87
CA GLY A 183 -7.46 12.73 -13.37
C GLY A 183 -6.62 11.53 -12.94
N CYS A 184 -5.83 11.65 -11.86
CA CYS A 184 -5.08 10.53 -11.31
C CYS A 184 -6.00 9.41 -10.81
N LEU A 185 -5.57 8.15 -10.90
CA LEU A 185 -6.28 6.97 -10.40
C LEU A 185 -6.71 7.14 -8.93
N GLU A 186 -5.85 7.69 -8.10
CA GLU A 186 -6.12 7.96 -6.69
C GLU A 186 -7.40 8.79 -6.48
N THR A 187 -7.65 9.76 -7.36
CA THR A 187 -8.79 10.69 -7.20
C THR A 187 -10.16 10.02 -7.40
N VAL A 188 -10.19 8.81 -7.94
CA VAL A 188 -11.42 8.08 -8.30
C VAL A 188 -11.48 6.67 -7.71
N THR A 189 -10.36 6.10 -7.22
CA THR A 189 -10.34 4.72 -6.70
C THR A 189 -9.85 4.57 -5.26
N SER A 190 -9.29 5.62 -4.65
CA SER A 190 -9.04 5.61 -3.21
C SER A 190 -10.34 5.70 -2.40
N ALA A 191 -10.29 5.43 -1.10
CA ALA A 191 -11.46 5.62 -0.24
C ALA A 191 -12.00 7.06 -0.31
N THR A 192 -11.12 8.06 -0.34
CA THR A 192 -11.47 9.48 -0.54
C THR A 192 -12.01 9.72 -1.96
N GLY A 193 -11.38 9.08 -2.96
CA GLY A 193 -11.78 9.19 -4.36
C GLY A 193 -13.20 8.67 -4.62
N ILE A 194 -13.56 7.53 -4.03
CA ILE A 194 -14.91 6.95 -4.13
C ILE A 194 -15.97 7.91 -3.55
N VAL A 195 -15.66 8.55 -2.42
CA VAL A 195 -16.56 9.56 -1.83
C VAL A 195 -16.69 10.80 -2.74
N ASN A 196 -15.59 11.24 -3.34
CA ASN A 196 -15.60 12.36 -4.29
C ASN A 196 -16.41 12.02 -5.55
N LEU A 197 -16.28 10.80 -6.07
CA LEU A 197 -17.15 10.32 -7.16
C LEU A 197 -18.62 10.36 -6.77
N ALA A 198 -18.98 9.84 -5.60
CA ALA A 198 -20.36 9.84 -5.11
C ALA A 198 -20.93 11.26 -5.03
N ARG A 199 -20.17 12.20 -4.45
CA ARG A 199 -20.59 13.62 -4.37
C ARG A 199 -20.73 14.25 -5.75
N ARG A 200 -19.83 13.96 -6.68
CA ARG A 200 -19.90 14.46 -8.06
C ARG A 200 -21.16 13.97 -8.77
N TYR A 201 -21.44 12.67 -8.71
CA TYR A 201 -22.63 12.12 -9.38
C TYR A 201 -23.92 12.52 -8.69
N ALA A 202 -23.96 12.68 -7.37
CA ALA A 202 -25.14 13.17 -6.64
C ALA A 202 -25.62 14.53 -7.11
N GLN A 203 -24.73 15.42 -7.59
CA GLN A 203 -25.09 16.76 -8.08
C GLN A 203 -25.96 16.73 -9.35
N VAL A 204 -25.81 15.70 -10.17
CA VAL A 204 -26.51 15.59 -11.45
C VAL A 204 -27.54 14.45 -11.48
N TYR A 205 -27.56 13.61 -10.46
CA TYR A 205 -28.50 12.50 -10.35
C TYR A 205 -29.88 12.98 -9.95
N ALA A 206 -30.90 12.70 -10.78
CA ALA A 206 -32.27 13.15 -10.58
C ALA A 206 -33.21 12.07 -10.00
N GLY A 207 -32.72 10.80 -9.87
CA GLY A 207 -33.50 9.69 -9.35
C GLY A 207 -33.61 9.67 -7.83
N ASP A 208 -34.40 8.72 -7.32
CA ASP A 208 -34.46 8.43 -5.89
C ASP A 208 -33.27 7.50 -5.51
N SER A 209 -32.56 7.86 -4.45
CA SER A 209 -31.39 7.12 -3.96
C SER A 209 -31.15 7.43 -2.49
N LYS A 210 -30.89 6.37 -1.71
CA LYS A 210 -30.50 6.52 -0.32
C LYS A 210 -29.15 7.22 -0.17
N LEU A 211 -28.21 6.88 -1.06
CA LEU A 211 -26.89 7.52 -1.11
C LEU A 211 -27.01 9.02 -1.36
N LYS A 212 -27.88 9.41 -2.32
CA LYS A 212 -28.13 10.83 -2.59
C LYS A 212 -28.71 11.54 -1.38
N GLN A 213 -29.69 10.95 -0.70
CA GLN A 213 -30.29 11.52 0.51
C GLN A 213 -29.25 11.76 1.61
N LEU A 214 -28.33 10.79 1.86
CA LEU A 214 -27.24 10.94 2.83
C LEU A 214 -26.32 12.12 2.45
N ILE A 215 -25.93 12.20 1.18
CA ILE A 215 -25.05 13.28 0.70
C ILE A 215 -25.71 14.65 0.81
N ASP A 216 -26.97 14.77 0.40
CA ASP A 216 -27.73 16.02 0.42
C ASP A 216 -27.99 16.52 1.86
N ASN A 217 -28.16 15.60 2.80
CA ASN A 217 -28.29 15.90 4.23
C ASN A 217 -26.98 16.34 4.89
N GLY A 218 -25.84 16.13 4.22
CA GLY A 218 -24.52 16.39 4.78
C GLY A 218 -24.02 15.31 5.74
N ASP A 219 -24.62 14.11 5.68
CA ASP A 219 -24.19 12.97 6.48
C ASP A 219 -22.76 12.52 6.09
N ASP A 220 -22.04 11.92 7.05
CA ASP A 220 -20.72 11.37 6.78
C ASP A 220 -20.84 10.07 5.97
N VAL A 221 -20.33 10.10 4.74
CA VAL A 221 -20.38 8.98 3.79
C VAL A 221 -18.98 8.46 3.55
N SER A 222 -18.80 7.15 3.75
CA SER A 222 -17.54 6.44 3.49
C SER A 222 -17.64 5.54 2.25
N ALA A 223 -16.48 5.14 1.70
CA ALA A 223 -16.42 4.16 0.61
C ALA A 223 -17.18 2.86 0.96
N LYS A 224 -17.09 2.40 2.22
CA LYS A 224 -17.84 1.23 2.70
C LYS A 224 -19.34 1.44 2.58
N VAL A 225 -19.87 2.57 3.06
CA VAL A 225 -21.31 2.89 2.99
C VAL A 225 -21.77 2.92 1.53
N ILE A 226 -20.99 3.52 0.64
CA ILE A 226 -21.31 3.61 -0.79
C ILE A 226 -21.42 2.20 -1.41
N PHE A 227 -20.43 1.34 -1.15
CA PHE A 227 -20.43 -0.03 -1.69
C PHE A 227 -21.51 -0.91 -1.05
N ASP A 228 -21.82 -0.72 0.23
CA ASP A 228 -22.92 -1.44 0.87
C ASP A 228 -24.29 -1.04 0.27
N LEU A 229 -24.48 0.23 -0.04
CA LEU A 229 -25.67 0.72 -0.74
C LEU A 229 -25.75 0.22 -2.19
N ALA A 230 -24.63 0.20 -2.92
CA ALA A 230 -24.57 -0.40 -4.25
C ALA A 230 -24.97 -1.88 -4.22
N LYS A 231 -24.44 -2.67 -3.28
CA LYS A 231 -24.83 -4.07 -3.06
C LYS A 231 -26.30 -4.23 -2.74
N ALA A 232 -26.92 -3.25 -2.07
CA ALA A 232 -28.35 -3.23 -1.73
C ALA A 232 -29.24 -2.76 -2.87
N GLY A 233 -28.68 -2.41 -4.04
CA GLY A 233 -29.42 -1.98 -5.22
C GLY A 233 -29.74 -0.48 -5.26
N ASP A 234 -28.99 0.35 -4.55
CA ASP A 234 -29.08 1.81 -4.69
C ASP A 234 -28.49 2.26 -6.03
N ASP A 235 -29.30 2.91 -6.88
CA ASP A 235 -28.91 3.24 -8.24
C ASP A 235 -27.70 4.20 -8.31
N LEU A 236 -27.64 5.21 -7.44
CA LEU A 236 -26.48 6.12 -7.39
C LEU A 236 -25.23 5.38 -6.88
N GLY A 237 -25.40 4.51 -5.87
CA GLY A 237 -24.35 3.63 -5.38
C GLY A 237 -23.79 2.76 -6.49
N GLN A 238 -24.66 2.19 -7.33
CA GLN A 238 -24.26 1.37 -8.49
C GLN A 238 -23.48 2.19 -9.52
N ILE A 239 -23.94 3.40 -9.86
CA ILE A 239 -23.22 4.31 -10.76
C ILE A 239 -21.80 4.60 -10.24
N VAL A 240 -21.64 4.85 -8.96
CA VAL A 240 -20.32 5.09 -8.35
C VAL A 240 -19.43 3.86 -8.45
N TYR A 241 -19.98 2.69 -8.12
CA TYR A 241 -19.28 1.41 -8.18
C TYR A 241 -18.83 1.06 -9.61
N ASP A 242 -19.69 1.26 -10.62
CA ASP A 242 -19.39 0.98 -12.02
C ASP A 242 -18.24 1.87 -12.53
N ASN A 243 -18.26 3.15 -12.15
CA ASN A 243 -17.17 4.06 -12.52
C ASN A 243 -15.87 3.74 -11.77
N PHE A 244 -15.93 3.41 -10.49
CA PHE A 244 -14.77 2.93 -9.75
C PHE A 244 -14.18 1.69 -10.42
N SER A 245 -15.00 0.70 -10.75
CA SER A 245 -14.60 -0.56 -11.42
C SER A 245 -13.99 -0.28 -12.79
N ARG A 246 -14.58 0.64 -13.55
CA ARG A 246 -14.06 1.08 -14.85
C ARG A 246 -12.66 1.67 -14.73
N TYR A 247 -12.45 2.62 -13.84
CA TYR A 247 -11.14 3.27 -13.71
C TYR A 247 -10.06 2.31 -13.20
N LEU A 248 -10.37 1.50 -12.20
CA LEU A 248 -9.41 0.54 -11.66
C LEU A 248 -9.13 -0.61 -12.64
N GLY A 249 -10.16 -1.10 -13.35
CA GLY A 249 -10.02 -2.15 -14.37
C GLY A 249 -9.14 -1.70 -15.54
N ILE A 250 -9.32 -0.47 -16.04
CA ILE A 250 -8.45 0.13 -17.08
C ILE A 250 -7.02 0.26 -16.55
N ALA A 251 -6.82 0.72 -15.31
CA ALA A 251 -5.49 0.81 -14.73
C ALA A 251 -4.81 -0.56 -14.64
N CYS A 252 -5.52 -1.59 -14.19
CA CYS A 252 -5.02 -2.97 -14.16
C CYS A 252 -4.68 -3.49 -15.57
N ALA A 253 -5.50 -3.18 -16.57
CA ALA A 253 -5.24 -3.56 -17.95
C ALA A 253 -3.97 -2.88 -18.51
N ASN A 254 -3.78 -1.59 -18.22
CA ASN A 254 -2.57 -0.85 -18.60
C ASN A 254 -1.31 -1.41 -17.93
N ILE A 255 -1.39 -1.74 -16.63
CA ILE A 255 -0.30 -2.40 -15.89
C ILE A 255 0.04 -3.75 -16.52
N ALA A 256 -0.98 -4.57 -16.82
CA ALA A 256 -0.79 -5.86 -17.46
C ALA A 256 -0.18 -5.72 -18.86
N CYS A 257 -0.63 -4.76 -19.67
CA CYS A 257 -0.07 -4.51 -21.00
C CYS A 257 1.40 -4.06 -20.94
N LEU A 258 1.81 -3.36 -19.89
CA LEU A 258 3.17 -2.83 -19.76
C LEU A 258 4.13 -3.86 -19.16
N LEU A 259 3.70 -4.58 -18.12
CA LEU A 259 4.57 -5.42 -17.27
C LEU A 259 4.28 -6.91 -17.40
N ASN A 260 3.07 -7.29 -17.82
CA ASN A 260 2.58 -8.66 -17.89
C ASN A 260 2.91 -9.48 -16.62
N PRO A 261 2.56 -8.99 -15.41
CA PRO A 261 2.86 -9.71 -14.18
C PRO A 261 1.97 -10.96 -14.06
N SER A 262 2.40 -11.95 -13.29
CA SER A 262 1.56 -13.12 -12.97
C SER A 262 0.32 -12.74 -12.15
N ALA A 263 0.48 -11.72 -11.28
CA ALA A 263 -0.61 -11.20 -10.46
C ALA A 263 -0.55 -9.69 -10.28
N ILE A 264 -1.75 -9.07 -10.29
CA ILE A 264 -1.99 -7.73 -9.73
C ILE A 264 -2.75 -7.96 -8.42
N VAL A 265 -2.11 -7.63 -7.30
CA VAL A 265 -2.65 -7.86 -5.96
C VAL A 265 -3.25 -6.56 -5.44
N ILE A 266 -4.55 -6.56 -5.14
CA ILE A 266 -5.28 -5.39 -4.65
C ILE A 266 -5.42 -5.47 -3.12
N GLY A 267 -4.82 -4.51 -2.42
CA GLY A 267 -4.87 -4.38 -0.96
C GLY A 267 -5.49 -3.08 -0.48
N GLY A 268 -5.30 -2.78 0.81
CA GLY A 268 -5.82 -1.57 1.45
C GLY A 268 -7.28 -1.70 1.90
N GLY A 269 -7.80 -0.66 2.58
CA GLY A 269 -9.11 -0.72 3.21
C GLY A 269 -10.28 -0.96 2.25
N VAL A 270 -10.19 -0.48 1.00
CA VAL A 270 -11.22 -0.67 -0.03
C VAL A 270 -11.31 -2.14 -0.48
N SER A 271 -10.21 -2.90 -0.43
CA SER A 271 -10.19 -4.32 -0.79
C SER A 271 -11.06 -5.20 0.11
N ALA A 272 -11.46 -4.70 1.29
CA ALA A 272 -12.42 -5.36 2.17
C ALA A 272 -13.81 -5.56 1.52
N ALA A 273 -14.10 -4.92 0.38
CA ALA A 273 -15.30 -5.20 -0.42
C ALA A 273 -15.32 -6.64 -0.99
N GLY A 274 -14.18 -7.33 -1.02
CA GLY A 274 -14.09 -8.74 -1.36
C GLY A 274 -14.40 -9.03 -2.83
N ASP A 275 -15.11 -10.13 -3.07
CA ASP A 275 -15.51 -10.55 -4.42
C ASP A 275 -16.33 -9.50 -5.18
N PHE A 276 -17.07 -8.66 -4.45
CA PHE A 276 -17.78 -7.54 -5.08
C PHE A 276 -16.82 -6.62 -5.84
N LEU A 277 -15.67 -6.31 -5.27
CA LEU A 277 -14.65 -5.53 -5.96
C LEU A 277 -14.09 -6.28 -7.18
N LEU A 278 -13.71 -7.56 -7.02
CA LEU A 278 -13.11 -8.34 -8.10
C LEU A 278 -14.06 -8.53 -9.28
N ASN A 279 -15.36 -8.81 -9.02
CA ASN A 279 -16.35 -9.02 -10.06
C ASN A 279 -16.53 -7.80 -10.97
N GLY A 280 -16.52 -6.58 -10.40
CA GLY A 280 -16.61 -5.36 -11.18
C GLY A 280 -15.36 -5.08 -12.03
N LEU A 281 -14.19 -5.57 -11.59
CA LEU A 281 -12.94 -5.37 -12.32
C LEU A 281 -12.76 -6.33 -13.49
N ASP A 282 -13.19 -7.57 -13.35
CA ASP A 282 -12.83 -8.67 -14.27
C ASP A 282 -13.32 -8.42 -15.69
N GLU A 283 -14.55 -7.93 -15.86
CA GLU A 283 -15.12 -7.61 -17.17
C GLU A 283 -14.36 -6.45 -17.81
N VAL A 284 -14.21 -5.33 -17.09
CA VAL A 284 -13.49 -4.16 -17.59
C VAL A 284 -12.04 -4.48 -17.92
N TYR A 285 -11.37 -5.26 -17.08
CA TYR A 285 -10.00 -5.70 -17.34
C TYR A 285 -9.91 -6.50 -18.66
N LYS A 286 -10.78 -7.50 -18.84
CA LYS A 286 -10.79 -8.35 -20.05
C LYS A 286 -11.08 -7.59 -21.32
N GLU A 287 -11.93 -6.58 -21.28
CA GLU A 287 -12.24 -5.72 -22.44
C GLU A 287 -11.09 -4.79 -22.84
N ASN A 288 -10.22 -4.41 -21.88
CA ASN A 288 -9.20 -3.38 -22.11
C ASN A 288 -7.77 -3.92 -22.15
N VAL A 289 -7.52 -5.14 -21.71
CA VAL A 289 -6.19 -5.75 -21.75
C VAL A 289 -5.88 -6.30 -23.15
N PHE A 290 -4.59 -6.33 -23.51
CA PHE A 290 -4.17 -6.94 -24.79
C PHE A 290 -4.60 -8.41 -24.86
N PRO A 291 -5.33 -8.84 -25.92
CA PRO A 291 -5.99 -10.14 -25.95
C PRO A 291 -5.09 -11.35 -25.67
N GLN A 292 -3.81 -11.29 -26.05
CA GLN A 292 -2.89 -12.41 -25.87
C GLN A 292 -2.48 -12.63 -24.41
N ILE A 293 -2.69 -11.63 -23.51
CA ILE A 293 -2.30 -11.72 -22.12
C ILE A 293 -3.49 -11.81 -21.14
N VAL A 294 -4.72 -11.87 -21.65
CA VAL A 294 -5.95 -11.98 -20.82
C VAL A 294 -5.86 -13.08 -19.75
N GLY A 295 -5.25 -14.21 -20.04
CA GLY A 295 -5.14 -15.34 -19.11
C GLY A 295 -3.85 -15.40 -18.31
N SER A 296 -2.85 -14.56 -18.60
CA SER A 296 -1.53 -14.62 -17.97
C SER A 296 -1.45 -13.84 -16.66
N THR A 297 -2.14 -12.71 -16.57
CA THR A 297 -2.20 -11.90 -15.35
C THR A 297 -3.52 -12.16 -14.61
N LYS A 298 -3.43 -12.41 -13.31
CA LYS A 298 -4.61 -12.59 -12.43
C LYS A 298 -4.75 -11.40 -11.50
N ILE A 299 -5.96 -10.86 -11.35
CA ILE A 299 -6.25 -9.87 -10.31
C ILE A 299 -6.68 -10.63 -9.05
N LYS A 300 -6.00 -10.39 -7.93
CA LYS A 300 -6.21 -11.07 -6.65
C LYS A 300 -6.36 -10.06 -5.52
N LEU A 301 -7.03 -10.44 -4.44
CA LEU A 301 -7.02 -9.67 -3.20
C LEU A 301 -5.78 -10.02 -2.36
N ALA A 302 -5.25 -9.01 -1.67
CA ALA A 302 -4.18 -9.16 -0.69
C ALA A 302 -4.59 -10.12 0.43
N GLN A 303 -3.65 -10.94 0.91
CA GLN A 303 -3.89 -11.96 1.93
C GLN A 303 -3.29 -11.61 3.29
N LEU A 304 -2.21 -10.84 3.31
CA LEU A 304 -1.47 -10.55 4.55
C LEU A 304 -2.09 -9.39 5.36
N GLY A 305 -2.98 -8.61 4.75
CA GLY A 305 -3.63 -7.49 5.41
C GLY A 305 -2.62 -6.53 6.05
N ASN A 306 -2.76 -6.28 7.35
CA ASN A 306 -1.89 -5.37 8.09
C ASN A 306 -0.46 -5.89 8.34
N ASP A 307 -0.17 -7.13 7.99
CA ASP A 307 1.15 -7.75 8.18
C ASP A 307 2.02 -7.68 6.90
N ALA A 308 1.45 -7.28 5.76
CA ALA A 308 2.16 -7.17 4.50
C ALA A 308 3.41 -6.29 4.63
N GLY A 309 3.30 -5.13 5.28
CA GLY A 309 4.41 -4.19 5.50
C GLY A 309 5.55 -4.80 6.30
N ILE A 310 5.28 -5.41 7.48
CA ILE A 310 6.34 -5.99 8.31
C ILE A 310 6.99 -7.22 7.68
N ILE A 311 6.21 -8.08 7.00
CA ILE A 311 6.74 -9.28 6.32
C ILE A 311 7.60 -8.87 5.13
N GLY A 312 7.13 -7.92 4.33
CA GLY A 312 7.88 -7.43 3.19
C GLY A 312 9.11 -6.63 3.60
N ALA A 313 9.03 -5.81 4.65
CA ALA A 313 10.20 -5.13 5.21
C ALA A 313 11.26 -6.14 5.64
N ALA A 314 10.88 -7.22 6.33
CA ALA A 314 11.80 -8.29 6.70
C ALA A 314 12.49 -8.92 5.47
N SER A 315 11.79 -9.04 4.34
CA SER A 315 12.35 -9.63 3.11
C SER A 315 13.43 -8.77 2.44
N LEU A 316 13.54 -7.47 2.75
CA LEU A 316 14.62 -6.61 2.26
C LEU A 316 16.01 -7.10 2.71
N VAL A 317 16.07 -7.94 3.73
CA VAL A 317 17.31 -8.50 4.30
C VAL A 317 17.82 -9.70 3.50
N LEU A 318 16.97 -10.33 2.69
CA LEU A 318 17.24 -11.57 1.95
C LEU A 318 17.74 -11.29 0.54
#